data_94ecbf836ed3196025d1849f69ea3235
#
_entry.id   94ecbf836ed3196025d1849f69ea3235
#
_cell.length_a   1.000
_cell.length_b   1.000
_cell.length_c   1.000
_cell.angle_alpha   90.00
_cell.angle_beta   90.00
_cell.angle_gamma   90.00
#
_symmetry.space_group_name_H-M   'P 1'
#
loop_
_entity.id
_entity.type
_entity.pdbx_description
1 polymer ?
#
loop_
_entity_poly.entity_id
_entity_poly.type
_entity_poly.pdbx_seq_one_letter_code
_entity_poly.pdbx_strand_id
1 'polypeptide(L)'
;MMFGQLSNRESLRDLIVALEAHRAKQYHLGLGRNTIVKATLAYANQTRDYRIFEDFAFYMMKEACEKRETNILNIPGKKYAFDSTTIPLCLVTFPWAKFRSKKGGVKAHVLYDIEAQVPAFYTVTTASKHDSTAMSSITYEPNSYYIFDRAYDTFKELYKIHLTGSYYVVRAKTNLKYKMVK
;
A
#
# COMPACT_ATOMS: atom_id res chain seq x y z
N MET A 1 9.93 13.05 -8.53
CA MET A 1 9.96 11.58 -8.28
C MET A 1 8.81 10.85 -8.99
N MET A 2 7.54 11.27 -8.86
CA MET A 2 6.39 10.61 -9.51
C MET A 2 6.55 10.45 -11.03
N PHE A 3 6.99 11.49 -11.74
CA PHE A 3 7.30 11.39 -13.18
C PHE A 3 8.28 10.24 -13.48
N GLY A 4 9.31 10.07 -12.64
CA GLY A 4 10.26 8.97 -12.79
C GLY A 4 9.61 7.59 -12.66
N GLN A 5 8.73 7.41 -11.68
CA GLN A 5 8.00 6.15 -11.46
C GLN A 5 7.03 5.86 -12.63
N LEU A 6 6.24 6.85 -13.03
CA LEU A 6 5.27 6.70 -14.14
C LEU A 6 5.92 6.49 -15.51
N SER A 7 7.18 6.93 -15.68
CA SER A 7 7.95 6.76 -16.93
C SER A 7 9.00 5.64 -16.85
N ASN A 8 8.91 4.75 -15.85
CA ASN A 8 9.79 3.59 -15.63
C ASN A 8 11.30 3.94 -15.63
N ARG A 9 11.66 5.03 -14.91
CA ARG A 9 13.07 5.42 -14.76
C ARG A 9 13.73 4.65 -13.63
N GLU A 10 14.82 3.95 -13.91
CA GLU A 10 15.49 3.05 -12.97
C GLU A 10 16.46 3.78 -12.03
N SER A 11 16.91 4.98 -12.41
CA SER A 11 17.88 5.76 -11.62
C SER A 11 17.63 7.26 -11.69
N LEU A 12 18.21 8.01 -10.73
CA LEU A 12 18.20 9.48 -10.77
C LEU A 12 18.93 10.04 -12.00
N ARG A 13 19.92 9.35 -12.55
CA ARG A 13 20.62 9.76 -13.77
C ARG A 13 19.69 9.64 -14.97
N ASP A 14 19.05 8.50 -15.12
CA ASP A 14 18.08 8.25 -16.19
C ASP A 14 16.90 9.23 -16.11
N LEU A 15 16.40 9.51 -14.89
CA LEU A 15 15.36 10.51 -14.68
C LEU A 15 15.79 11.91 -15.16
N ILE A 16 17.02 12.32 -14.87
CA ILE A 16 17.53 13.63 -15.31
C ILE A 16 17.66 13.69 -16.82
N VAL A 17 18.19 12.65 -17.45
CA VAL A 17 18.28 12.56 -18.92
C VAL A 17 16.88 12.69 -19.55
N ALA A 18 15.89 11.99 -19.01
CA ALA A 18 14.51 12.08 -19.48
C ALA A 18 13.91 13.49 -19.29
N LEU A 19 14.18 14.13 -18.15
CA LEU A 19 13.74 15.51 -17.90
C LEU A 19 14.39 16.49 -18.85
N GLU A 20 15.69 16.39 -19.11
CA GLU A 20 16.40 17.24 -20.05
C GLU A 20 15.91 17.05 -21.50
N ALA A 21 15.65 15.82 -21.91
CA ALA A 21 15.05 15.53 -23.22
C ALA A 21 13.68 16.20 -23.41
N HIS A 22 12.96 16.44 -22.33
CA HIS A 22 11.65 17.12 -22.34
C HIS A 22 11.69 18.52 -21.71
N ARG A 23 12.82 19.21 -21.77
CA ARG A 23 13.06 20.49 -21.10
C ARG A 23 11.98 21.54 -21.39
N ALA A 24 11.50 21.63 -22.62
CA ALA A 24 10.42 22.54 -22.99
C ALA A 24 9.08 22.28 -22.26
N LYS A 25 8.89 21.09 -21.70
CA LYS A 25 7.66 20.68 -21.00
C LYS A 25 7.83 20.60 -19.47
N GLN A 26 9.00 20.91 -18.93
CA GLN A 26 9.28 20.82 -17.48
C GLN A 26 8.37 21.72 -16.64
N TYR A 27 7.88 22.81 -17.20
CA TYR A 27 6.95 23.71 -16.50
C TYR A 27 5.64 23.02 -16.08
N HIS A 28 5.18 22.00 -16.81
CA HIS A 28 4.01 21.20 -16.41
C HIS A 28 4.23 20.38 -15.15
N LEU A 29 5.49 20.13 -14.78
CA LEU A 29 5.88 19.46 -13.55
C LEU A 29 6.18 20.46 -12.41
N GLY A 30 5.91 21.75 -12.61
CA GLY A 30 6.28 22.79 -11.65
C GLY A 30 7.79 23.04 -11.55
N LEU A 31 8.56 22.58 -12.54
CA LEU A 31 10.01 22.75 -12.57
C LEU A 31 10.37 24.02 -13.33
N GLY A 32 11.37 24.75 -12.82
CA GLY A 32 11.91 25.94 -13.48
C GLY A 32 12.70 25.60 -14.76
N ARG A 33 13.14 26.64 -15.48
CA ARG A 33 13.91 26.48 -16.72
C ARG A 33 15.38 26.10 -16.52
N ASN A 34 15.83 26.04 -15.26
CA ASN A 34 17.21 25.69 -14.93
C ASN A 34 17.44 24.18 -15.04
N THR A 35 18.65 23.83 -15.44
CA THR A 35 19.08 22.41 -15.46
C THR A 35 18.98 21.78 -14.07
N ILE A 36 18.36 20.60 -14.00
CA ILE A 36 18.19 19.88 -12.76
C ILE A 36 19.45 19.10 -12.45
N VAL A 37 20.13 19.48 -11.37
CA VAL A 37 21.35 18.81 -10.91
C VAL A 37 20.99 17.58 -10.08
N LYS A 38 21.68 16.46 -10.35
CA LYS A 38 21.47 15.19 -9.63
C LYS A 38 21.58 15.36 -8.11
N ALA A 39 22.57 16.12 -7.63
CA ALA A 39 22.78 16.34 -6.20
C ALA A 39 21.57 17.05 -5.55
N THR A 40 20.98 18.03 -6.21
CA THR A 40 19.80 18.76 -5.73
C THR A 40 18.60 17.81 -5.63
N LEU A 41 18.40 16.95 -6.64
CA LEU A 41 17.28 15.99 -6.63
C LEU A 41 17.48 14.92 -5.56
N ALA A 42 18.71 14.41 -5.39
CA ALA A 42 19.05 13.45 -4.34
C ALA A 42 18.85 14.06 -2.95
N TYR A 43 19.33 15.26 -2.72
CA TYR A 43 19.17 15.97 -1.45
C TYR A 43 17.69 16.23 -1.14
N ALA A 44 16.91 16.69 -2.10
CA ALA A 44 15.49 16.92 -1.91
C ALA A 44 14.74 15.59 -1.58
N ASN A 45 15.13 14.48 -2.19
CA ASN A 45 14.56 13.17 -1.89
C ASN A 45 14.95 12.65 -0.48
N GLN A 46 16.13 13.01 -0.01
CA GLN A 46 16.61 12.63 1.32
C GLN A 46 16.00 13.45 2.44
N THR A 47 15.79 14.75 2.21
CA THR A 47 15.43 15.71 3.28
C THR A 47 13.94 16.01 3.36
N ARG A 48 13.18 15.80 2.30
CA ARG A 48 11.73 16.04 2.31
C ARG A 48 11.01 14.93 3.05
N ASP A 49 9.99 15.31 3.81
CA ASP A 49 9.14 14.38 4.54
C ASP A 49 8.39 13.45 3.59
N TYR A 50 8.46 12.14 3.82
CA TYR A 50 7.76 11.13 3.03
C TYR A 50 6.24 11.26 3.09
N ARG A 51 5.71 11.89 4.16
CA ARG A 51 4.27 12.14 4.34
C ARG A 51 3.65 12.93 3.20
N ILE A 52 4.42 13.75 2.47
CA ILE A 52 3.95 14.42 1.25
C ILE A 52 3.43 13.40 0.23
N PHE A 53 4.11 12.27 0.08
CA PHE A 53 3.70 11.20 -0.84
C PHE A 53 2.58 10.34 -0.24
N GLU A 54 2.61 10.12 1.07
CA GLU A 54 1.60 9.37 1.80
C GLU A 54 0.24 10.08 1.73
N ASP A 55 0.18 11.36 2.09
CA ASP A 55 -1.03 12.19 2.03
C ASP A 55 -1.59 12.26 0.61
N PHE A 56 -0.69 12.45 -0.39
CA PHE A 56 -1.09 12.45 -1.79
C PHE A 56 -1.65 11.10 -2.23
N ALA A 57 -1.07 9.98 -1.79
CA ALA A 57 -1.57 8.65 -2.11
C ALA A 57 -2.97 8.43 -1.53
N PHE A 58 -3.21 8.80 -0.27
CA PHE A 58 -4.54 8.71 0.36
C PHE A 58 -5.57 9.61 -0.33
N TYR A 59 -5.17 10.82 -0.71
CA TYR A 59 -6.04 11.70 -1.49
C TYR A 59 -6.45 11.06 -2.83
N MET A 60 -5.48 10.53 -3.58
CA MET A 60 -5.75 9.88 -4.87
C MET A 60 -6.58 8.60 -4.75
N MET A 61 -6.36 7.81 -3.70
CA MET A 61 -7.16 6.62 -3.42
C MET A 61 -8.63 6.99 -3.15
N LYS A 62 -8.86 8.02 -2.33
CA LYS A 62 -10.21 8.52 -2.04
C LYS A 62 -10.92 8.98 -3.32
N GLU A 63 -10.28 9.84 -4.12
CA GLU A 63 -10.80 10.30 -5.41
C GLU A 63 -11.11 9.15 -6.38
N ALA A 64 -10.26 8.13 -6.41
CA ALA A 64 -10.46 6.97 -7.27
C ALA A 64 -11.62 6.09 -6.80
N CYS A 65 -11.77 5.87 -5.49
CA CYS A 65 -12.90 5.14 -4.92
C CYS A 65 -14.24 5.84 -5.21
N GLU A 66 -14.30 7.16 -5.05
CA GLU A 66 -15.53 7.94 -5.30
C GLU A 66 -15.95 7.93 -6.79
N LYS A 67 -14.99 7.82 -7.71
CA LYS A 67 -15.24 7.84 -9.17
C LYS A 67 -15.50 6.46 -9.79
N ARG A 68 -15.24 5.38 -9.07
CA ARG A 68 -15.32 4.01 -9.56
C ARG A 68 -16.32 3.16 -8.77
N GLU A 69 -17.55 3.61 -8.64
CA GLU A 69 -18.61 2.76 -8.11
C GLU A 69 -19.04 1.76 -9.18
N THR A 70 -18.57 0.52 -9.05
CA THR A 70 -18.99 -0.61 -9.86
C THR A 70 -19.57 -1.69 -8.95
N ASN A 71 -20.55 -2.44 -9.41
CA ASN A 71 -21.11 -3.58 -8.67
C ASN A 71 -20.80 -4.88 -9.42
N ILE A 72 -19.51 -5.24 -9.43
CA ILE A 72 -18.98 -6.41 -10.18
C ILE A 72 -19.58 -7.71 -9.66
N LEU A 73 -19.76 -7.84 -8.34
CA LEU A 73 -20.16 -9.11 -7.72
C LEU A 73 -21.67 -9.20 -7.44
N ASN A 74 -22.46 -8.16 -7.69
CA ASN A 74 -23.89 -8.13 -7.39
C ASN A 74 -24.26 -8.50 -5.93
N ILE A 75 -23.37 -8.23 -4.99
CA ILE A 75 -23.54 -8.45 -3.56
C ILE A 75 -23.64 -7.07 -2.90
N PRO A 76 -24.65 -6.79 -2.07
CA PRO A 76 -24.77 -5.52 -1.37
C PRO A 76 -23.60 -5.32 -0.39
N GLY A 77 -23.16 -4.07 -0.23
CA GLY A 77 -22.06 -3.70 0.65
C GLY A 77 -20.67 -3.72 -0.03
N LYS A 78 -19.70 -3.08 0.59
CA LYS A 78 -18.32 -2.99 0.08
C LYS A 78 -17.56 -4.30 0.29
N LYS A 79 -16.67 -4.63 -0.63
CA LYS A 79 -15.86 -5.86 -0.60
C LYS A 79 -14.39 -5.48 -0.63
N TYR A 80 -13.69 -5.86 0.40
CA TYR A 80 -12.27 -5.57 0.58
C TYR A 80 -11.43 -6.84 0.59
N ALA A 81 -10.34 -6.84 -0.17
CA ALA A 81 -9.30 -7.85 -0.05
C ALA A 81 -8.10 -7.26 0.71
N PHE A 82 -7.56 -7.99 1.68
CA PHE A 82 -6.40 -7.57 2.44
C PHE A 82 -5.24 -8.54 2.25
N ASP A 83 -4.14 -8.02 1.74
CA ASP A 83 -2.92 -8.81 1.53
C ASP A 83 -1.66 -7.97 1.71
N SER A 84 -0.49 -8.62 1.73
CA SER A 84 0.79 -7.96 1.85
C SER A 84 1.77 -8.37 0.77
N THR A 85 2.54 -7.39 0.31
CA THR A 85 3.67 -7.60 -0.59
C THR A 85 4.96 -7.26 0.12
N THR A 86 5.95 -8.17 0.05
CA THR A 86 7.28 -7.91 0.62
C THR A 86 8.17 -7.24 -0.42
N ILE A 87 8.69 -6.06 -0.06
CA ILE A 87 9.62 -5.29 -0.87
C ILE A 87 11.02 -5.50 -0.29
N PRO A 88 11.94 -6.16 -1.03
CA PRO A 88 13.30 -6.38 -0.55
C PRO A 88 14.09 -5.06 -0.49
N LEU A 89 14.88 -4.90 0.56
CA LEU A 89 15.75 -3.74 0.76
C LEU A 89 17.19 -4.19 1.00
N CYS A 90 18.14 -3.39 0.51
CA CYS A 90 19.55 -3.59 0.77
C CYS A 90 19.88 -3.30 2.25
N LEU A 91 20.36 -4.29 3.01
CA LEU A 91 20.68 -4.15 4.43
C LEU A 91 21.83 -3.18 4.70
N VAL A 92 22.76 -3.01 3.76
CA VAL A 92 23.86 -2.06 3.90
C VAL A 92 23.32 -0.63 3.92
N THR A 93 22.33 -0.35 3.10
CA THR A 93 21.68 0.97 3.03
C THR A 93 20.60 1.15 4.08
N PHE A 94 19.87 0.07 4.42
CA PHE A 94 18.72 0.09 5.33
C PHE A 94 18.88 -0.97 6.45
N PRO A 95 19.81 -0.80 7.39
CA PRO A 95 20.09 -1.79 8.43
C PRO A 95 18.91 -2.02 9.38
N TRP A 96 18.04 -1.05 9.54
CA TRP A 96 16.81 -1.13 10.33
C TRP A 96 15.76 -2.09 9.73
N ALA A 97 15.83 -2.37 8.43
CA ALA A 97 14.86 -3.21 7.72
C ALA A 97 15.20 -4.71 7.79
N LYS A 98 16.03 -5.15 8.74
CA LYS A 98 16.45 -6.54 8.88
C LYS A 98 15.25 -7.47 9.05
N PHE A 99 15.18 -8.48 8.15
CA PHE A 99 14.09 -9.47 8.12
C PHE A 99 14.59 -10.89 8.40
N ARG A 100 15.74 -11.26 7.82
CA ARG A 100 16.45 -12.52 8.05
C ARG A 100 17.93 -12.21 8.22
N SER A 101 18.75 -13.20 8.57
CA SER A 101 20.18 -12.99 8.85
C SER A 101 20.91 -12.16 7.78
N LYS A 102 20.56 -12.35 6.50
CA LYS A 102 21.21 -11.68 5.36
C LYS A 102 20.23 -10.91 4.45
N LYS A 103 18.95 -10.74 4.83
CA LYS A 103 17.93 -10.09 3.99
C LYS A 103 17.26 -8.96 4.75
N GLY A 104 17.10 -7.83 4.08
CA GLY A 104 16.26 -6.71 4.51
C GLY A 104 14.98 -6.63 3.70
N GLY A 105 13.95 -6.06 4.29
CA GLY A 105 12.69 -5.81 3.60
C GLY A 105 11.66 -5.10 4.43
N VAL A 106 10.72 -4.52 3.74
CA VAL A 106 9.47 -3.99 4.31
C VAL A 106 8.29 -4.73 3.70
N LYS A 107 7.18 -4.77 4.40
CA LYS A 107 5.89 -5.25 3.88
C LYS A 107 4.97 -4.08 3.68
N ALA A 108 4.41 -3.97 2.48
CA ALA A 108 3.28 -3.12 2.20
C ALA A 108 2.00 -3.96 2.35
N HIS A 109 1.19 -3.65 3.35
CA HIS A 109 -0.12 -4.27 3.56
C HIS A 109 -1.16 -3.38 2.92
N VAL A 110 -2.01 -3.93 2.06
CA VAL A 110 -2.97 -3.18 1.25
C VAL A 110 -4.37 -3.72 1.50
N LEU A 111 -5.29 -2.84 1.85
CA LEU A 111 -6.71 -3.08 1.82
C LEU A 111 -7.23 -2.60 0.45
N TYR A 112 -7.60 -3.54 -0.39
CA TYR A 112 -8.01 -3.29 -1.77
C TYR A 112 -9.53 -3.35 -1.89
N ASP A 113 -10.15 -2.29 -2.39
CA ASP A 113 -11.57 -2.29 -2.75
C ASP A 113 -11.75 -3.03 -4.07
N ILE A 114 -12.45 -4.17 -4.01
CA ILE A 114 -12.65 -5.06 -5.17
C ILE A 114 -13.57 -4.40 -6.20
N GLU A 115 -14.55 -3.64 -5.75
CA GLU A 115 -15.51 -2.98 -6.65
C GLU A 115 -14.88 -1.76 -7.34
N ALA A 116 -14.26 -0.89 -6.56
CA ALA A 116 -13.58 0.28 -7.12
C ALA A 116 -12.27 -0.10 -7.86
N GLN A 117 -11.74 -1.31 -7.64
CA GLN A 117 -10.46 -1.79 -8.19
C GLN A 117 -9.27 -0.87 -7.86
N VAL A 118 -9.27 -0.31 -6.66
CA VAL A 118 -8.20 0.56 -6.15
C VAL A 118 -7.88 0.24 -4.70
N PRO A 119 -6.68 0.54 -4.21
CA PRO A 119 -6.40 0.50 -2.78
C PRO A 119 -7.30 1.48 -2.03
N ALA A 120 -7.95 1.02 -0.95
CA ALA A 120 -8.72 1.85 -0.03
C ALA A 120 -7.84 2.32 1.15
N PHE A 121 -6.87 1.50 1.54
CA PHE A 121 -5.94 1.79 2.63
C PHE A 121 -4.64 1.02 2.42
N TYR A 122 -3.52 1.54 2.91
CA TYR A 122 -2.28 0.81 3.00
C TYR A 122 -1.50 1.17 4.27
N THR A 123 -0.66 0.25 4.72
CA THR A 123 0.32 0.49 5.77
C THR A 123 1.61 -0.26 5.48
N VAL A 124 2.73 0.30 5.93
CA VAL A 124 4.05 -0.29 5.71
C VAL A 124 4.65 -0.71 7.05
N THR A 125 5.16 -1.94 7.11
CA THR A 125 5.84 -2.47 8.30
C THR A 125 7.20 -3.05 7.91
N THR A 126 8.09 -3.27 8.89
CA THR A 126 9.28 -4.10 8.63
C THR A 126 8.83 -5.52 8.30
N ALA A 127 9.52 -6.18 7.37
CA ALA A 127 9.18 -7.54 6.95
C ALA A 127 9.30 -8.59 8.08
N SER A 128 9.91 -8.25 9.20
CA SER A 128 9.98 -9.06 10.41
C SER A 128 8.67 -9.08 11.21
N LYS A 129 7.80 -8.09 11.06
CA LYS A 129 6.50 -8.07 11.73
C LYS A 129 5.55 -9.12 11.16
N HIS A 130 4.77 -9.73 12.04
CA HIS A 130 3.75 -10.70 11.63
C HIS A 130 2.58 -9.99 10.93
N ASP A 131 2.05 -10.60 9.86
CA ASP A 131 1.00 -10.00 9.03
C ASP A 131 -0.26 -9.65 9.82
N SER A 132 -0.63 -10.47 10.80
CA SER A 132 -1.80 -10.22 11.66
C SER A 132 -1.74 -8.91 12.45
N THR A 133 -0.55 -8.36 12.70
CA THR A 133 -0.42 -7.07 13.42
C THR A 133 -0.87 -5.89 12.56
N ALA A 134 -0.82 -6.01 11.24
CA ALA A 134 -1.24 -4.95 10.33
C ALA A 134 -2.78 -4.77 10.31
N MET A 135 -3.54 -5.82 10.61
CA MET A 135 -5.01 -5.74 10.67
C MET A 135 -5.51 -4.75 11.75
N SER A 136 -4.74 -4.56 12.83
CA SER A 136 -5.13 -3.61 13.88
C SER A 136 -5.17 -2.15 13.41
N SER A 137 -4.55 -1.84 12.29
CA SER A 137 -4.55 -0.50 11.66
C SER A 137 -5.76 -0.26 10.76
N ILE A 138 -6.57 -1.29 10.49
CA ILE A 138 -7.75 -1.19 9.63
C ILE A 138 -8.92 -0.67 10.47
N THR A 139 -9.62 0.34 9.95
CA THR A 139 -10.93 0.74 10.44
C THR A 139 -11.98 -0.05 9.67
N TYR A 140 -12.70 -0.92 10.36
CA TYR A 140 -13.75 -1.74 9.74
C TYR A 140 -15.03 -0.93 9.56
N GLU A 141 -15.66 -1.04 8.37
CA GLU A 141 -16.92 -0.38 8.03
C GLU A 141 -18.09 -1.38 8.16
N PRO A 142 -19.25 -0.97 8.68
CA PRO A 142 -20.41 -1.86 8.78
C PRO A 142 -20.92 -2.31 7.40
N ASN A 143 -21.60 -3.43 7.35
CA ASN A 143 -22.15 -4.02 6.11
C ASN A 143 -21.10 -4.25 5.00
N SER A 144 -19.86 -4.55 5.37
CA SER A 144 -18.76 -4.77 4.44
C SER A 144 -18.21 -6.19 4.57
N TYR A 145 -17.59 -6.68 3.51
CA TYR A 145 -16.96 -8.01 3.46
C TYR A 145 -15.44 -7.86 3.43
N TYR A 146 -14.74 -8.55 4.31
CA TYR A 146 -13.29 -8.54 4.40
C TYR A 146 -12.73 -9.91 4.05
N ILE A 147 -11.94 -9.99 3.00
CA ILE A 147 -11.36 -11.21 2.44
C ILE A 147 -9.86 -11.20 2.70
N PHE A 148 -9.32 -12.23 3.33
CA PHE A 148 -7.89 -12.32 3.62
C PHE A 148 -7.41 -13.76 3.79
N ASP A 149 -6.11 -13.97 3.66
CA ASP A 149 -5.49 -15.29 3.85
C ASP A 149 -5.40 -15.67 5.33
N ARG A 150 -5.21 -16.96 5.60
CA ARG A 150 -5.06 -17.54 6.94
C ARG A 150 -3.92 -16.95 7.79
N ALA A 151 -2.94 -16.28 7.17
CA ALA A 151 -1.88 -15.57 7.88
C ALA A 151 -2.41 -14.44 8.78
N TYR A 152 -3.57 -13.91 8.42
CA TYR A 152 -4.26 -12.82 9.12
C TYR A 152 -5.31 -13.32 10.12
N ASP A 153 -5.61 -14.64 10.14
CA ASP A 153 -6.62 -15.23 10.99
C ASP A 153 -6.23 -15.12 12.46
N THR A 154 -6.81 -14.14 13.16
CA THR A 154 -6.75 -13.97 14.61
C THR A 154 -8.15 -13.72 15.15
N PHE A 155 -8.57 -14.50 16.14
CA PHE A 155 -9.91 -14.37 16.75
C PHE A 155 -10.23 -12.96 17.22
N LYS A 156 -9.22 -12.23 17.70
CA LYS A 156 -9.40 -10.83 18.13
C LYS A 156 -9.88 -9.92 17.01
N GLU A 157 -9.27 -10.02 15.83
CA GLU A 157 -9.64 -9.17 14.68
C GLU A 157 -10.94 -9.66 14.03
N LEU A 158 -11.17 -10.98 13.95
CA LEU A 158 -12.45 -11.54 13.48
C LEU A 158 -13.62 -11.07 14.35
N TYR A 159 -13.40 -11.04 15.67
CA TYR A 159 -14.42 -10.53 16.61
C TYR A 159 -14.68 -9.05 16.45
N LYS A 160 -13.66 -8.23 16.19
CA LYS A 160 -13.87 -6.80 15.87
C LYS A 160 -14.71 -6.62 14.60
N ILE A 161 -14.42 -7.36 13.53
CA ILE A 161 -15.21 -7.32 12.29
C ILE A 161 -16.66 -7.68 12.59
N HIS A 162 -16.89 -8.73 13.37
CA HIS A 162 -18.24 -9.15 13.79
C HIS A 162 -18.96 -8.05 14.58
N LEU A 163 -18.29 -7.41 15.55
CA LEU A 163 -18.89 -6.33 16.36
C LEU A 163 -19.26 -5.08 15.54
N THR A 164 -18.58 -4.84 14.42
CA THR A 164 -18.94 -3.73 13.51
C THR A 164 -20.11 -4.07 12.59
N GLY A 165 -20.71 -5.26 12.69
CA GLY A 165 -21.78 -5.70 11.79
C GLY A 165 -21.28 -6.00 10.37
N SER A 166 -20.03 -6.46 10.24
CA SER A 166 -19.39 -6.79 8.98
C SER A 166 -19.12 -8.28 8.88
N TYR A 167 -18.77 -8.73 7.70
CA TYR A 167 -18.53 -10.12 7.37
C TYR A 167 -17.06 -10.35 7.01
N TYR A 168 -16.57 -11.57 7.22
CA TYR A 168 -15.23 -11.94 6.78
C TYR A 168 -15.23 -13.28 6.04
N VAL A 169 -14.31 -13.40 5.10
CA VAL A 169 -14.00 -14.64 4.38
C VAL A 169 -12.52 -14.91 4.57
N VAL A 170 -12.19 -15.98 5.27
CA VAL A 170 -10.82 -16.36 5.57
C VAL A 170 -10.64 -17.85 5.39
N ARG A 171 -9.49 -18.24 4.87
CA ARG A 171 -9.11 -19.66 4.83
C ARG A 171 -8.78 -20.14 6.23
N ALA A 172 -9.55 -21.11 6.73
CA ALA A 172 -9.34 -21.67 8.05
C ALA A 172 -7.95 -22.31 8.22
N LYS A 173 -7.39 -22.20 9.41
CA LYS A 173 -6.19 -22.94 9.79
C LYS A 173 -6.54 -24.41 9.98
N THR A 174 -5.62 -25.32 9.66
CA THR A 174 -5.83 -26.77 9.78
C THR A 174 -6.12 -27.24 11.19
N ASN A 175 -5.67 -26.50 12.19
CA ASN A 175 -5.85 -26.76 13.62
C ASN A 175 -7.03 -25.98 14.24
N LEU A 176 -7.85 -25.31 13.42
CA LEU A 176 -9.01 -24.56 13.91
C LEU A 176 -10.07 -25.51 14.46
N LYS A 177 -10.40 -25.34 15.73
CA LYS A 177 -11.55 -26.01 16.37
C LYS A 177 -12.77 -25.13 16.20
N TYR A 178 -13.79 -25.62 15.52
CA TYR A 178 -15.04 -24.88 15.31
C TYR A 178 -16.26 -25.81 15.49
N LYS A 179 -17.39 -25.20 15.80
CA LYS A 179 -18.68 -25.87 15.83
C LYS A 179 -19.58 -25.17 14.81
N MET A 180 -20.11 -25.97 13.87
CA MET A 180 -21.10 -25.42 12.95
C MET A 180 -22.39 -25.12 13.71
N VAL A 181 -22.91 -23.92 13.52
CA VAL A 181 -24.26 -23.52 13.95
C VAL A 181 -25.14 -23.66 12.71
N LYS A 182 -26.18 -24.49 12.84
CA LYS A 182 -27.21 -24.66 11.81
C LYS A 182 -28.15 -23.47 11.80
#